data_0f2a1098698e98e02a3fca6b6a3e6b38
#
_entry.id   0f2a1098698e98e02a3fca6b6a3e6b38
#
_cell.length_a   1.000
_cell.length_b   1.000
_cell.length_c   1.000
_cell.angle_alpha   90.00
_cell.angle_beta   90.00
_cell.angle_gamma   90.00
#
_symmetry.space_group_name_H-M   'P 1'
#
loop_
_entity.id
_entity.type
_entity.pdbx_description
1 polymer ?
#
loop_
_entity_poly.entity_id
_entity_poly.type
_entity_poly.pdbx_seq_one_letter_code
_entity_poly.pdbx_strand_id
1 'polypeptide(L)'
;MAPDASSAWPADALEVGRIGEAWGLHGGFRVVPYADPPLALLCARHWHLRPAEEPRPAALAAAIPATLEIKRVQARGDGYVASSPAIADRTAAEALRGARIFIARSEFPAPDEDEFYWADLIGMTVADRAGGVLGVVAGLIDNGAQSVLRVQPPAPEAAELLIPFVSAYVDGVDLAARRIAVDWQADY
;
A
#
# COMPACT_ATOMS: atom_id res chain seq x y z
N MET A 1 -18.21 -28.04 9.90
CA MET A 1 -16.81 -27.64 9.63
C MET A 1 -16.89 -26.52 8.60
N ALA A 2 -16.85 -25.28 9.06
CA ALA A 2 -16.91 -24.12 8.19
C ALA A 2 -15.60 -24.04 7.38
N PRO A 3 -15.63 -23.72 6.06
CA PRO A 3 -14.39 -23.49 5.31
C PRO A 3 -13.71 -22.25 5.89
N ASP A 4 -12.42 -22.40 6.19
CA ASP A 4 -11.55 -21.35 6.66
C ASP A 4 -11.64 -20.14 5.72
N ALA A 5 -12.16 -19.02 6.20
CA ALA A 5 -12.26 -17.76 5.44
C ALA A 5 -10.88 -17.15 5.11
N SER A 6 -9.80 -17.78 5.59
CA SER A 6 -8.40 -17.38 5.44
C SER A 6 -7.75 -17.80 4.10
N SER A 7 -8.42 -18.63 3.29
CA SER A 7 -7.83 -19.23 2.08
C SER A 7 -8.27 -18.58 0.77
N ALA A 8 -9.28 -17.73 0.79
CA ALA A 8 -9.75 -17.05 -0.41
C ALA A 8 -8.88 -15.81 -0.70
N TRP A 9 -8.43 -15.66 -1.96
CA TRP A 9 -7.71 -14.47 -2.40
C TRP A 9 -8.60 -13.23 -2.23
N PRO A 10 -8.20 -12.21 -1.44
CA PRO A 10 -9.03 -11.04 -1.25
C PRO A 10 -9.16 -10.24 -2.56
N ALA A 11 -10.40 -9.82 -2.86
CA ALA A 11 -10.69 -9.06 -4.07
C ALA A 11 -10.01 -7.67 -4.10
N ASP A 12 -9.69 -7.14 -2.91
CA ASP A 12 -9.06 -5.85 -2.67
C ASP A 12 -7.56 -5.95 -2.30
N ALA A 13 -6.91 -7.09 -2.61
CA ALA A 13 -5.50 -7.30 -2.32
C ALA A 13 -4.61 -6.35 -3.13
N LEU A 14 -3.73 -5.63 -2.42
CA LEU A 14 -2.71 -4.76 -3.00
C LEU A 14 -1.32 -5.36 -2.82
N GLU A 15 -0.49 -5.26 -3.86
CA GLU A 15 0.91 -5.63 -3.78
C GLU A 15 1.69 -4.59 -2.98
N VAL A 16 2.34 -5.02 -1.90
CA VAL A 16 3.00 -4.12 -0.94
C VAL A 16 4.49 -4.36 -0.80
N GLY A 17 5.01 -5.40 -1.44
CA GLY A 17 6.43 -5.72 -1.38
C GLY A 17 6.76 -7.10 -1.91
N ARG A 18 8.01 -7.51 -1.69
CA ARG A 18 8.54 -8.82 -2.07
C ARG A 18 9.34 -9.45 -0.94
N ILE A 19 9.39 -10.79 -0.93
CA ILE A 19 10.27 -11.55 -0.04
C ILE A 19 11.67 -11.55 -0.64
N GLY A 20 12.65 -11.15 0.15
CA GLY A 20 14.07 -11.15 -0.19
C GLY A 20 14.76 -12.46 0.19
N GLU A 21 15.98 -12.36 0.70
CA GLU A 21 16.80 -13.49 1.10
C GLU A 21 16.41 -14.04 2.47
N ALA A 22 16.73 -15.32 2.70
CA ALA A 22 16.61 -15.91 4.03
C ALA A 22 17.51 -15.18 5.03
N TRP A 23 16.98 -14.97 6.24
CA TRP A 23 17.67 -14.32 7.35
C TRP A 23 17.87 -15.29 8.52
N GLY A 24 19.13 -15.56 8.85
CA GLY A 24 19.46 -16.50 9.92
C GLY A 24 19.17 -17.96 9.58
N LEU A 25 19.02 -18.78 10.61
CA LEU A 25 18.86 -20.23 10.49
C LEU A 25 17.45 -20.73 10.81
N HIS A 26 16.63 -19.87 11.42
CA HIS A 26 15.34 -20.25 12.00
C HIS A 26 14.13 -19.73 11.21
N GLY A 27 14.22 -19.76 9.88
CA GLY A 27 13.07 -19.43 9.01
C GLY A 27 12.74 -17.95 8.89
N GLY A 28 13.63 -17.06 9.35
CA GLY A 28 13.49 -15.63 9.07
C GLY A 28 13.77 -15.31 7.60
N PHE A 29 13.17 -14.25 7.08
CA PHE A 29 13.41 -13.78 5.72
C PHE A 29 13.34 -12.26 5.63
N ARG A 30 14.14 -11.69 4.74
CA ARG A 30 14.11 -10.25 4.46
C ARG A 30 12.84 -9.89 3.68
N VAL A 31 12.39 -8.66 3.87
CA VAL A 31 11.26 -8.09 3.14
C VAL A 31 11.73 -6.83 2.44
N VAL A 32 11.37 -6.70 1.17
CA VAL A 32 11.60 -5.50 0.35
C VAL A 32 10.25 -4.81 0.18
N PRO A 33 9.94 -3.82 1.01
CA PRO A 33 8.69 -3.10 0.92
C PRO A 33 8.69 -2.14 -0.27
N TYR A 34 7.50 -1.76 -0.76
CA TYR A 34 7.33 -0.72 -1.78
C TYR A 34 7.02 0.64 -1.17
N ALA A 35 6.71 0.71 0.12
CA ALA A 35 6.47 1.95 0.86
C ALA A 35 7.41 2.05 2.06
N ASP A 36 7.74 3.28 2.46
CA ASP A 36 8.50 3.58 3.65
C ASP A 36 7.81 4.74 4.41
N PRO A 37 7.33 4.50 5.64
CA PRO A 37 7.32 3.25 6.40
C PRO A 37 6.34 2.19 5.83
N PRO A 38 6.62 0.89 5.96
CA PRO A 38 5.80 -0.18 5.40
C PRO A 38 4.65 -0.57 6.33
N LEU A 39 3.76 0.35 6.63
CA LEU A 39 2.72 0.21 7.64
C LEU A 39 1.84 -1.04 7.42
N ALA A 40 1.43 -1.30 6.18
CA ALA A 40 0.63 -2.48 5.86
C ALA A 40 1.35 -3.78 6.23
N LEU A 41 2.64 -3.90 5.92
CA LEU A 41 3.45 -5.08 6.25
C LEU A 41 3.67 -5.23 7.76
N LEU A 42 3.74 -4.13 8.51
CA LEU A 42 3.92 -4.15 9.96
C LEU A 42 2.64 -4.52 10.71
N CYS A 43 1.46 -4.20 10.16
CA CYS A 43 0.17 -4.38 10.82
C CYS A 43 -0.55 -5.66 10.40
N ALA A 44 -0.43 -6.09 9.14
CA ALA A 44 -1.14 -7.26 8.64
C ALA A 44 -0.58 -8.56 9.23
N ARG A 45 -1.48 -9.42 9.66
CA ARG A 45 -1.16 -10.75 10.18
C ARG A 45 -1.11 -11.82 9.11
N HIS A 46 -1.79 -11.62 7.99
CA HIS A 46 -1.87 -12.56 6.89
C HIS A 46 -1.35 -11.91 5.62
N TRP A 47 -0.33 -12.52 5.02
CA TRP A 47 0.18 -12.11 3.73
C TRP A 47 -0.25 -13.11 2.67
N HIS A 48 -0.82 -12.62 1.60
CA HIS A 48 -1.13 -13.42 0.42
C HIS A 48 0.08 -13.38 -0.51
N LEU A 49 0.51 -14.54 -0.99
CA LEU A 49 1.73 -14.65 -1.76
C LEU A 49 1.43 -15.10 -3.19
N ARG A 50 2.17 -14.53 -4.13
CA ARG A 50 2.28 -15.02 -5.51
C ARG A 50 3.73 -15.25 -5.87
N PRO A 51 4.03 -16.22 -6.74
CA PRO A 51 5.37 -16.36 -7.29
C PRO A 51 5.85 -15.07 -7.94
N ALA A 52 7.18 -14.91 -8.04
CA ALA A 52 7.77 -13.84 -8.84
C ALA A 52 7.26 -13.92 -10.30
N GLU A 53 7.20 -12.79 -10.99
CA GLU A 53 6.82 -12.76 -12.42
C GLU A 53 7.87 -13.40 -13.33
N GLU A 54 9.12 -13.43 -12.85
CA GLU A 54 10.20 -14.08 -13.57
C GLU A 54 10.00 -15.59 -13.63
N PRO A 55 10.35 -16.23 -14.76
CA PRO A 55 10.25 -17.69 -14.90
C PRO A 55 11.05 -18.40 -13.82
N ARG A 56 10.40 -19.29 -13.08
CA ARG A 56 11.01 -20.15 -12.06
C ARG A 56 10.68 -21.60 -12.34
N PRO A 57 11.53 -22.57 -11.92
CA PRO A 57 11.15 -23.97 -11.95
C PRO A 57 9.81 -24.19 -11.25
N ALA A 58 8.91 -24.94 -11.88
CA ALA A 58 7.54 -25.17 -11.39
C ALA A 58 7.50 -25.70 -9.95
N ALA A 59 8.47 -26.53 -9.57
CA ALA A 59 8.60 -27.06 -8.21
C ALA A 59 8.85 -25.97 -7.17
N LEU A 60 9.66 -24.95 -7.50
CA LEU A 60 9.93 -23.82 -6.61
C LEU A 60 8.74 -22.83 -6.54
N ALA A 61 8.02 -22.66 -7.64
CA ALA A 61 6.81 -21.85 -7.66
C ALA A 61 5.69 -22.52 -6.83
N ALA A 62 5.56 -23.84 -6.92
CA ALA A 62 4.58 -24.62 -6.16
C ALA A 62 4.89 -24.69 -4.64
N ALA A 63 6.13 -24.44 -4.23
CA ALA A 63 6.52 -24.40 -2.82
C ALA A 63 6.07 -23.11 -2.09
N ILE A 64 5.61 -22.09 -2.82
CA ILE A 64 5.14 -20.83 -2.23
C ILE A 64 3.69 -21.03 -1.77
N PRO A 65 3.40 -20.90 -0.45
CA PRO A 65 2.03 -20.99 0.03
C PRO A 65 1.22 -19.80 -0.47
N ALA A 66 -0.08 -20.01 -0.71
CA ALA A 66 -0.98 -18.93 -1.14
C ALA A 66 -1.15 -17.86 -0.07
N THR A 67 -1.08 -18.26 1.21
CA THR A 67 -1.22 -17.37 2.38
C THR A 67 -0.17 -17.75 3.42
N LEU A 68 0.38 -16.74 4.08
CA LEU A 68 1.38 -16.90 5.13
C LEU A 68 0.96 -16.09 6.36
N GLU A 69 0.79 -16.77 7.49
CA GLU A 69 0.59 -16.11 8.78
C GLU A 69 1.92 -15.52 9.25
N ILE A 70 1.92 -14.24 9.64
CA ILE A 70 3.11 -13.53 10.06
C ILE A 70 3.13 -13.42 11.57
N LYS A 71 4.19 -13.96 12.18
CA LYS A 71 4.42 -13.86 13.61
C LYS A 71 5.00 -12.50 13.99
N ARG A 72 5.92 -11.97 13.20
CA ARG A 72 6.65 -10.75 13.51
C ARG A 72 7.29 -10.14 12.27
N VAL A 73 7.26 -8.80 12.21
CA VAL A 73 8.06 -7.99 11.29
C VAL A 73 8.88 -7.02 12.10
N GLN A 74 10.16 -6.87 11.81
CA GLN A 74 11.08 -5.99 12.53
C GLN A 74 12.02 -5.27 11.58
N ALA A 75 12.31 -4.01 11.90
CA ALA A 75 13.44 -3.30 11.31
C ALA A 75 14.77 -3.96 11.73
N ARG A 76 15.65 -4.21 10.77
CA ARG A 76 17.00 -4.78 11.00
C ARG A 76 17.99 -4.17 10.01
N GLY A 77 18.90 -3.35 10.53
CA GLY A 77 19.83 -2.57 9.71
C GLY A 77 19.06 -1.60 8.83
N ASP A 78 19.29 -1.68 7.55
CA ASP A 78 18.68 -0.87 6.49
C ASP A 78 17.40 -1.46 5.88
N GLY A 79 16.80 -2.47 6.52
CA GLY A 79 15.63 -3.17 5.97
C GLY A 79 14.76 -3.82 7.03
N TYR A 80 13.87 -4.68 6.57
CA TYR A 80 12.90 -5.39 7.41
C TYR A 80 13.11 -6.90 7.31
N VAL A 81 12.89 -7.57 8.45
CA VAL A 81 12.92 -9.03 8.57
C VAL A 81 11.60 -9.52 9.13
N ALA A 82 11.01 -10.51 8.49
CA ALA A 82 9.79 -11.15 8.93
C ALA A 82 10.03 -12.60 9.34
N SER A 83 9.12 -13.13 10.15
CA SER A 83 9.08 -14.55 10.52
C SER A 83 7.64 -15.05 10.53
N SER A 84 7.50 -16.34 10.24
CA SER A 84 6.22 -17.06 10.19
C SER A 84 6.33 -18.38 10.92
N PRO A 85 5.29 -18.83 11.65
CA PRO A 85 5.27 -20.17 12.25
C PRO A 85 5.37 -21.30 11.22
N ALA A 86 4.90 -21.05 9.99
CA ALA A 86 4.93 -22.01 8.90
C ALA A 86 6.32 -22.20 8.27
N ILE A 87 7.27 -21.30 8.55
CA ILE A 87 8.62 -21.31 7.97
C ILE A 87 9.63 -21.61 9.09
N ALA A 88 10.03 -22.88 9.19
CA ALA A 88 10.79 -23.38 10.33
C ALA A 88 12.31 -23.20 10.17
N ASP A 89 12.81 -23.17 8.95
CA ASP A 89 14.25 -23.20 8.68
C ASP A 89 14.65 -22.32 7.48
N ARG A 90 15.95 -22.21 7.28
CA ARG A 90 16.52 -21.41 6.19
C ARG A 90 16.11 -21.90 4.81
N THR A 91 16.02 -23.18 4.59
CA THR A 91 15.67 -23.76 3.28
C THR A 91 14.24 -23.39 2.89
N ALA A 92 13.31 -23.49 3.84
CA ALA A 92 11.93 -23.06 3.66
C ALA A 92 11.84 -21.54 3.37
N ALA A 93 12.64 -20.72 4.07
CA ALA A 93 12.70 -19.29 3.82
C ALA A 93 13.29 -18.95 2.43
N GLU A 94 14.32 -19.67 1.98
CA GLU A 94 14.92 -19.51 0.65
C GLU A 94 13.95 -19.88 -0.48
N ALA A 95 13.06 -20.83 -0.26
CA ALA A 95 12.02 -21.19 -1.23
C ALA A 95 11.03 -20.04 -1.49
N LEU A 96 10.84 -19.13 -0.53
CA LEU A 96 9.97 -17.96 -0.65
C LEU A 96 10.62 -16.79 -1.41
N ARG A 97 11.92 -16.81 -1.64
CA ARG A 97 12.66 -15.69 -2.23
C ARG A 97 12.01 -15.23 -3.54
N GLY A 98 11.79 -13.92 -3.66
CA GLY A 98 11.17 -13.27 -4.81
C GLY A 98 9.65 -13.36 -4.85
N ALA A 99 9.00 -14.06 -3.91
CA ALA A 99 7.55 -14.07 -3.82
C ALA A 99 7.02 -12.65 -3.60
N ARG A 100 5.97 -12.29 -4.31
CA ARG A 100 5.27 -11.02 -4.18
C ARG A 100 4.29 -11.11 -3.02
N ILE A 101 4.24 -10.05 -2.23
CA ILE A 101 3.41 -9.96 -1.02
C ILE A 101 2.21 -9.06 -1.32
N PHE A 102 1.02 -9.60 -1.06
CA PHE A 102 -0.24 -8.87 -1.17
C PHE A 102 -0.94 -8.86 0.18
N ILE A 103 -1.54 -7.74 0.51
CA ILE A 103 -2.32 -7.55 1.74
C ILE A 103 -3.70 -7.02 1.35
N ALA A 104 -4.73 -7.57 1.98
CA ALA A 104 -6.08 -7.07 1.81
C ALA A 104 -6.17 -5.61 2.29
N ARG A 105 -6.85 -4.76 1.55
CA ARG A 105 -7.02 -3.36 1.92
C ARG A 105 -7.64 -3.20 3.31
N SER A 106 -8.51 -4.09 3.68
CA SER A 106 -9.16 -4.13 5.00
C SER A 106 -8.19 -4.41 6.15
N GLU A 107 -7.00 -4.97 5.89
CA GLU A 107 -5.95 -5.20 6.89
C GLU A 107 -4.93 -4.05 6.98
N PHE A 108 -5.07 -3.02 6.15
CA PHE A 108 -4.26 -1.82 6.29
C PHE A 108 -4.64 -1.10 7.59
N PRO A 109 -3.67 -0.53 8.31
CA PRO A 109 -3.98 0.31 9.45
C PRO A 109 -4.92 1.44 9.01
N ALA A 110 -5.90 1.78 9.84
CA ALA A 110 -6.67 2.98 9.58
C ALA A 110 -5.68 4.16 9.54
N PRO A 111 -5.71 5.00 8.52
CA PRO A 111 -4.90 6.21 8.52
C PRO A 111 -5.32 7.06 9.73
N ASP A 112 -4.37 7.79 10.34
CA ASP A 112 -4.69 8.81 11.32
C ASP A 112 -5.67 9.82 10.71
N GLU A 113 -6.41 10.58 11.55
CA GLU A 113 -7.49 11.46 11.08
C GLU A 113 -7.06 12.42 9.95
N ASP A 114 -5.77 12.72 9.86
CA ASP A 114 -5.16 13.57 8.83
C ASP A 114 -4.27 12.80 7.82
N GLU A 115 -4.19 11.46 7.90
CA GLU A 115 -3.40 10.63 6.96
C GLU A 115 -4.33 9.88 6.00
N PHE A 116 -4.07 10.02 4.70
CA PHE A 116 -4.84 9.35 3.64
C PHE A 116 -3.90 8.54 2.74
N TYR A 117 -4.34 7.35 2.34
CA TYR A 117 -3.64 6.62 1.30
C TYR A 117 -3.83 7.30 -0.06
N TRP A 118 -2.76 7.54 -0.78
CA TRP A 118 -2.82 8.17 -2.09
C TRP A 118 -3.80 7.50 -3.06
N ALA A 119 -3.87 6.16 -3.00
CA ALA A 119 -4.79 5.39 -3.82
C ALA A 119 -6.27 5.74 -3.56
N ASP A 120 -6.61 6.17 -2.34
CA ASP A 120 -7.98 6.57 -1.99
C ASP A 120 -8.32 7.96 -2.52
N LEU A 121 -7.33 8.83 -2.58
CA LEU A 121 -7.50 10.22 -3.02
C LEU A 121 -7.61 10.32 -4.55
N ILE A 122 -6.97 9.44 -5.30
CA ILE A 122 -7.03 9.44 -6.76
C ILE A 122 -8.47 9.22 -7.23
N GLY A 123 -8.93 10.08 -8.13
CA GLY A 123 -10.29 10.07 -8.67
C GLY A 123 -11.34 10.74 -7.77
N MET A 124 -10.94 11.36 -6.64
CA MET A 124 -11.85 12.16 -5.83
C MET A 124 -12.08 13.54 -6.45
N THR A 125 -13.28 14.06 -6.26
CA THR A 125 -13.64 15.42 -6.69
C THR A 125 -13.08 16.43 -5.72
N VAL A 126 -12.37 17.43 -6.22
CA VAL A 126 -11.87 18.57 -5.46
C VAL A 126 -12.80 19.77 -5.65
N ALA A 127 -13.24 20.36 -4.56
CA ALA A 127 -14.13 21.51 -4.58
C ALA A 127 -13.64 22.60 -3.61
N ASP A 128 -13.88 23.85 -3.99
CA ASP A 128 -13.62 25.00 -3.13
C ASP A 128 -14.65 25.13 -1.99
N ARG A 129 -14.41 26.06 -1.08
CA ARG A 129 -15.33 26.37 0.05
C ARG A 129 -16.71 26.84 -0.38
N ALA A 130 -16.84 27.41 -1.59
CA ALA A 130 -18.13 27.85 -2.14
C ALA A 130 -18.90 26.68 -2.79
N GLY A 131 -18.29 25.51 -2.88
CA GLY A 131 -18.85 24.31 -3.51
C GLY A 131 -18.57 24.22 -5.01
N GLY A 132 -17.77 25.13 -5.56
CA GLY A 132 -17.32 25.07 -6.94
C GLY A 132 -16.37 23.89 -7.16
N VAL A 133 -16.61 23.10 -8.21
CA VAL A 133 -15.75 21.97 -8.57
C VAL A 133 -14.51 22.47 -9.29
N LEU A 134 -13.35 22.26 -8.68
CA LEU A 134 -12.05 22.60 -9.26
C LEU A 134 -11.52 21.51 -10.21
N GLY A 135 -11.86 20.26 -9.95
CA GLY A 135 -11.44 19.14 -10.78
C GLY A 135 -11.48 17.80 -10.07
N VAL A 136 -10.71 16.86 -10.58
CA VAL A 136 -10.58 15.50 -10.05
C VAL A 136 -9.09 15.23 -9.78
N VAL A 137 -8.79 14.55 -8.69
CA VAL A 137 -7.41 14.15 -8.36
C VAL A 137 -6.90 13.16 -9.42
N ALA A 138 -5.94 13.58 -10.21
CA ALA A 138 -5.27 12.76 -11.21
C ALA A 138 -4.07 11.97 -10.61
N GLY A 139 -3.51 12.46 -9.52
CA GLY A 139 -2.39 11.84 -8.83
C GLY A 139 -1.86 12.72 -7.71
N LEU A 140 -0.79 12.27 -7.07
CA LEU A 140 -0.07 13.02 -6.06
C LEU A 140 1.42 13.04 -6.42
N ILE A 141 2.11 14.08 -5.96
CA ILE A 141 3.56 14.23 -6.06
C ILE A 141 4.07 14.38 -4.62
N ASP A 142 5.10 13.62 -4.28
CA ASP A 142 5.86 13.84 -3.06
C ASP A 142 7.13 14.63 -3.42
N ASN A 143 7.29 15.80 -2.82
CA ASN A 143 8.48 16.62 -2.98
C ASN A 143 9.43 16.51 -1.78
N GLY A 144 9.22 15.52 -0.90
CA GLY A 144 10.01 15.25 0.30
C GLY A 144 9.69 16.17 1.50
N ALA A 145 9.05 17.33 1.27
CA ALA A 145 8.60 18.24 2.34
C ALA A 145 7.10 18.09 2.60
N GLN A 146 6.33 17.88 1.55
CA GLN A 146 4.87 17.72 1.60
C GLN A 146 4.36 17.03 0.33
N SER A 147 3.19 16.39 0.45
CA SER A 147 2.48 15.86 -0.71
C SER A 147 1.72 16.98 -1.43
N VAL A 148 1.63 16.88 -2.76
CA VAL A 148 0.90 17.83 -3.60
C VAL A 148 -0.13 17.08 -4.43
N LEU A 149 -1.39 17.47 -4.36
CA LEU A 149 -2.46 16.97 -5.21
C LEU A 149 -2.28 17.51 -6.62
N ARG A 150 -2.31 16.61 -7.60
CA ARG A 150 -2.47 16.94 -9.00
C ARG A 150 -3.96 16.87 -9.33
N VAL A 151 -4.55 18.01 -9.61
CA VAL A 151 -5.98 18.12 -9.86
C VAL A 151 -6.22 18.49 -11.32
N GLN A 152 -6.90 17.62 -12.06
CA GLN A 152 -7.29 17.87 -13.45
C GLN A 152 -8.62 18.61 -13.47
N PRO A 153 -8.68 19.86 -13.97
CA PRO A 153 -9.92 20.60 -14.12
C PRO A 153 -10.89 19.92 -15.11
N PRO A 154 -12.21 20.23 -15.02
CA PRO A 154 -13.20 19.67 -15.93
C PRO A 154 -12.98 20.05 -17.40
N ALA A 155 -12.37 21.21 -17.65
CA ALA A 155 -12.05 21.66 -19.00
C ALA A 155 -10.76 20.98 -19.48
N PRO A 156 -10.78 20.21 -20.58
CA PRO A 156 -9.62 19.43 -21.03
C PRO A 156 -8.41 20.27 -21.45
N GLU A 157 -8.63 21.53 -21.80
CA GLU A 157 -7.59 22.50 -22.16
C GLU A 157 -7.01 23.26 -20.94
N ALA A 158 -7.62 23.12 -19.76
CA ALA A 158 -7.16 23.81 -18.56
C ALA A 158 -5.90 23.16 -18.00
N ALA A 159 -4.99 24.00 -17.54
CA ALA A 159 -3.77 23.54 -16.88
C ALA A 159 -4.13 22.79 -15.60
N GLU A 160 -3.35 21.76 -15.31
CA GLU A 160 -3.46 20.98 -14.06
C GLU A 160 -3.19 21.89 -12.86
N LEU A 161 -3.99 21.78 -11.80
CA LEU A 161 -3.79 22.50 -10.56
C LEU A 161 -2.91 21.66 -9.63
N LEU A 162 -1.94 22.30 -9.00
CA LEU A 162 -1.06 21.71 -8.01
C LEU A 162 -1.39 22.27 -6.63
N ILE A 163 -2.14 21.52 -5.83
CA ILE A 163 -2.62 21.96 -4.52
C ILE A 163 -1.83 21.25 -3.43
N PRO A 164 -1.09 21.96 -2.57
CA PRO A 164 -0.39 21.34 -1.45
C PRO A 164 -1.38 20.61 -0.52
N PHE A 165 -1.11 19.34 -0.22
CA PHE A 165 -1.95 18.51 0.64
C PHE A 165 -1.58 18.73 2.10
N VAL A 166 -1.88 19.92 2.60
CA VAL A 166 -1.65 20.36 3.99
C VAL A 166 -2.89 21.05 4.54
N SER A 167 -3.04 21.05 5.86
CA SER A 167 -4.19 21.63 6.55
C SER A 167 -4.42 23.15 6.28
N ALA A 168 -3.43 23.85 5.76
CA ALA A 168 -3.56 25.24 5.32
C ALA A 168 -4.42 25.40 4.07
N TYR A 169 -4.49 24.38 3.21
CA TYR A 169 -5.22 24.41 1.94
C TYR A 169 -6.29 23.32 1.83
N VAL A 170 -6.21 22.25 2.61
CA VAL A 170 -7.20 21.17 2.62
C VAL A 170 -8.03 21.28 3.89
N ASP A 171 -9.31 21.62 3.74
CA ASP A 171 -10.24 21.74 4.85
C ASP A 171 -10.78 20.39 5.34
N GLY A 172 -10.85 19.41 4.45
CA GLY A 172 -11.30 18.07 4.80
C GLY A 172 -11.38 17.12 3.60
N VAL A 173 -11.35 15.83 3.92
CA VAL A 173 -11.46 14.72 2.96
C VAL A 173 -12.63 13.85 3.39
N ASP A 174 -13.62 13.72 2.52
CA ASP A 174 -14.75 12.80 2.71
C ASP A 174 -14.59 11.63 1.75
N LEU A 175 -14.08 10.51 2.29
CA LEU A 175 -13.87 9.28 1.53
C LEU A 175 -15.19 8.66 1.06
N ALA A 176 -16.26 8.77 1.84
CA ALA A 176 -17.56 8.21 1.51
C ALA A 176 -18.24 8.98 0.37
N ALA A 177 -18.19 10.30 0.41
CA ALA A 177 -18.69 11.17 -0.66
C ALA A 177 -17.71 11.30 -1.84
N ARG A 178 -16.47 10.76 -1.71
CA ARG A 178 -15.37 10.91 -2.66
C ARG A 178 -15.09 12.37 -3.01
N ARG A 179 -14.99 13.21 -1.99
CA ARG A 179 -14.83 14.66 -2.13
C ARG A 179 -13.74 15.19 -1.20
N ILE A 180 -12.93 16.11 -1.74
CA ILE A 180 -11.93 16.88 -1.00
C ILE A 180 -12.36 18.34 -1.03
N ALA A 181 -12.49 18.96 0.14
CA ALA A 181 -12.76 20.37 0.29
C ALA A 181 -11.45 21.13 0.48
N VAL A 182 -11.24 22.18 -0.31
CA VAL A 182 -10.00 22.97 -0.29
C VAL A 182 -10.29 24.48 -0.18
N ASP A 183 -9.38 25.18 0.48
CA ASP A 183 -9.27 26.64 0.44
C ASP A 183 -8.28 27.03 -0.66
N TRP A 184 -8.72 26.92 -1.89
CA TRP A 184 -7.89 27.21 -3.05
C TRP A 184 -8.62 28.09 -4.04
N GLN A 185 -7.95 29.13 -4.51
CA GLN A 185 -8.46 30.02 -5.57
C GLN A 185 -7.63 29.79 -6.82
N ALA A 186 -8.30 29.71 -7.96
CA ALA A 186 -7.66 29.43 -9.26
C ALA A 186 -6.66 30.52 -9.72
N ASP A 187 -6.57 31.61 -8.99
CA ASP A 187 -5.69 32.76 -9.28
C ASP A 187 -4.35 32.73 -8.51
N TYR A 188 -4.03 31.62 -7.83
CA TYR A 188 -2.73 31.47 -7.17
C TYR A 188 -1.69 30.88 -8.10
#